data_7ddace40bb8944cdb3c7e23fb264388d
#
_entry.id   7ddace40bb8944cdb3c7e23fb264388d
#
_cell.length_a   1.000
_cell.length_b   1.000
_cell.length_c   1.000
_cell.angle_alpha   90.00
_cell.angle_beta   90.00
_cell.angle_gamma   90.00
#
_symmetry.space_group_name_H-M   'P 1'
#
loop_
_entity.id
_entity.type
_entity.pdbx_description
1 polymer ?
#
loop_
_entity_poly.entity_id
_entity_poly.type
_entity_poly.pdbx_seq_one_letter_code
_entity_poly.pdbx_strand_id
1 'polypeptide(L)' 'MSNWKTDFEVKFTLEFIHENGRKEIKNNTLIVEAENEDQAIEMVINEFDNSAFLKVDEVKKIWNY' A
#
# COMPACT_ATOMS: atom_id res chain seq x y z
N MET A 1 -21.02 13.22 -14.67
CA MET A 1 -20.69 12.81 -13.40
C MET A 1 -19.21 12.72 -13.15
N SER A 2 -18.76 13.34 -12.16
CA SER A 2 -17.34 13.35 -11.92
C SER A 2 -16.96 12.28 -10.93
N ASN A 3 -15.81 11.73 -11.12
CA ASN A 3 -15.21 10.81 -10.20
C ASN A 3 -14.21 11.59 -9.37
N TRP A 4 -14.49 11.65 -8.11
CA TRP A 4 -13.61 12.40 -7.23
C TRP A 4 -12.53 11.49 -6.68
N LYS A 5 -11.77 10.93 -7.60
CA LYS A 5 -10.66 10.10 -7.20
C LYS A 5 -9.41 10.93 -7.07
N THR A 6 -8.61 10.56 -6.12
CA THR A 6 -7.38 11.25 -5.80
C THR A 6 -6.25 10.24 -5.81
N ASP A 7 -5.09 10.66 -6.24
CA ASP A 7 -3.92 9.80 -6.15
C ASP A 7 -3.38 9.82 -4.73
N PHE A 8 -3.11 8.64 -4.22
CA PHE A 8 -2.50 8.50 -2.90
C PHE A 8 -1.18 7.77 -3.04
N GLU A 9 -0.19 8.27 -2.34
CA GLU A 9 1.08 7.59 -2.23
C GLU A 9 1.04 6.79 -0.94
N VAL A 10 1.12 5.48 -1.07
CA VAL A 10 1.07 4.59 0.08
C VAL A 10 2.45 4.01 0.30
N LYS A 11 3.04 4.31 1.44
CA LYS A 11 4.32 3.75 1.84
C LYS A 11 4.05 2.59 2.76
N PHE A 12 4.63 1.46 2.44
CA PHE A 12 4.36 0.27 3.21
C PHE A 12 5.59 -0.60 3.29
N THR A 13 5.57 -1.48 4.27
CA THR A 13 6.66 -2.40 4.54
C THR A 13 6.15 -3.82 4.38
N LEU A 14 6.87 -4.61 3.62
CA LEU A 14 6.58 -6.03 3.47
C LEU A 14 7.59 -6.83 4.27
N GLU A 15 7.09 -7.84 4.96
CA GLU A 15 7.91 -8.68 5.80
C GLU A 15 7.81 -10.10 5.28
N PHE A 16 8.95 -10.68 4.92
CA PHE A 16 9.02 -12.04 4.42
C PHE A 16 9.80 -12.90 5.39
N ILE A 17 9.30 -14.10 5.64
CA ILE A 17 10.02 -15.06 6.45
C ILE A 17 10.42 -16.21 5.55
N HIS A 18 11.71 -16.41 5.39
CA HIS A 18 12.23 -17.47 4.54
C HIS A 18 12.20 -18.80 5.27
N GLU A 19 12.37 -19.88 4.52
CA GLU A 19 12.31 -21.23 5.06
C GLU A 19 13.32 -21.47 6.17
N ASN A 20 14.47 -20.82 6.08
CA ASN A 20 15.50 -20.97 7.10
C ASN A 20 15.26 -20.09 8.31
N GLY A 21 14.09 -19.46 8.41
CA GLY A 21 13.77 -18.60 9.53
C GLY A 21 14.27 -17.18 9.39
N ARG A 22 14.92 -16.88 8.30
CA ARG A 22 15.47 -15.55 8.08
C ARG A 22 14.36 -14.59 7.71
N LYS A 23 14.37 -13.42 8.31
CA LYS A 23 13.39 -12.39 8.05
C LYS A 23 13.95 -11.35 7.09
N GLU A 24 13.15 -11.00 6.10
CA GLU A 24 13.52 -9.96 5.15
C GLU A 24 12.46 -8.87 5.18
N ILE A 25 12.91 -7.62 5.21
CA ILE A 25 12.01 -6.48 5.25
C ILE A 25 12.26 -5.62 4.02
N LYS A 26 11.20 -5.28 3.32
CA LYS A 26 11.29 -4.43 2.15
C LYS A 26 10.34 -3.25 2.29
N ASN A 27 10.86 -2.07 2.06
CA ASN A 27 10.05 -0.85 2.05
C ASN A 27 9.68 -0.52 0.61
N ASN A 28 8.42 -0.27 0.39
CA ASN A 28 7.92 0.03 -0.94
C ASN A 28 6.97 1.20 -0.92
N THR A 29 6.76 1.76 -2.10
CA THR A 29 5.81 2.84 -2.27
C THR A 29 4.97 2.53 -3.49
N LEU A 30 3.68 2.72 -3.36
CA LEU A 30 2.75 2.48 -4.46
C LEU A 30 1.81 3.66 -4.56
N ILE A 31 1.56 4.09 -5.79
CA ILE A 31 0.60 5.16 -6.02
C ILE A 31 -0.69 4.55 -6.53
N VAL A 32 -1.77 4.81 -5.83
CA VAL A 32 -3.08 4.28 -6.20
C VAL A 32 -4.08 5.41 -6.31
N GLU A 33 -5.04 5.22 -7.17
CA GLU A 33 -6.13 6.18 -7.33
C GLU A 33 -7.32 5.67 -6.53
N ALA A 34 -7.77 6.47 -5.58
CA ALA A 34 -8.83 6.06 -4.68
C ALA A 34 -9.66 7.25 -4.25
N GLU A 35 -10.80 6.99 -3.64
CA GLU A 35 -11.68 8.04 -3.20
C GLU A 35 -11.29 8.58 -1.83
N ASN A 36 -10.65 7.76 -1.02
CA ASN A 36 -10.22 8.16 0.30
C ASN A 36 -9.04 7.30 0.73
N GLU A 37 -8.47 7.63 1.88
CA GLU A 37 -7.30 6.92 2.37
C GLU A 37 -7.57 5.46 2.68
N ASP A 38 -8.73 5.19 3.28
CA ASP A 38 -9.08 3.82 3.63
C ASP A 38 -9.15 2.94 2.39
N GLN A 39 -9.72 3.47 1.32
CA GLN A 39 -9.81 2.74 0.08
C GLN A 39 -8.42 2.51 -0.52
N ALA A 40 -7.55 3.51 -0.43
CA ALA A 40 -6.19 3.37 -0.93
C ALA A 40 -5.44 2.27 -0.19
N ILE A 41 -5.58 2.22 1.12
CA ILE A 41 -4.94 1.19 1.93
C ILE A 41 -5.48 -0.19 1.55
N GLU A 42 -6.77 -0.29 1.39
CA GLU A 42 -7.39 -1.56 1.03
C GLU A 42 -6.89 -2.06 -0.32
N MET A 43 -6.74 -1.16 -1.28
CA MET A 43 -6.24 -1.53 -2.59
C MET A 43 -4.82 -2.09 -2.52
N VAL A 44 -3.99 -1.48 -1.70
CA VAL A 44 -2.62 -1.95 -1.53
C VAL A 44 -2.60 -3.32 -0.85
N ILE A 45 -3.41 -3.49 0.17
CA ILE A 45 -3.48 -4.77 0.87
C ILE A 45 -3.95 -5.88 -0.07
N ASN A 46 -4.95 -5.59 -0.90
CA ASN A 46 -5.46 -6.59 -1.84
C ASN A 46 -4.43 -6.97 -2.89
N GLU A 47 -3.57 -6.05 -3.26
CA GLU A 47 -2.55 -6.32 -4.26
C GLU A 47 -1.52 -7.32 -3.77
N PHE A 48 -1.26 -7.34 -2.49
CA PHE A 48 -0.21 -8.16 -1.91
C PHE A 48 -0.77 -9.21 -0.94
N ASP A 49 -2.03 -9.61 -1.12
CA ASP A 49 -2.60 -10.50 -0.16
C ASP A 49 -1.91 -11.86 -0.20
N ASN A 50 -1.81 -12.49 0.93
CA ASN A 50 -1.35 -13.87 1.13
C ASN A 50 0.13 -14.15 1.07
N SER A 51 0.96 -13.30 0.51
CA SER A 51 2.33 -13.72 0.34
C SER A 51 3.28 -13.12 1.36
N ALA A 52 2.83 -12.14 2.13
CA ALA A 52 3.72 -11.48 3.08
C ALA A 52 2.89 -10.72 4.09
N PHE A 53 3.53 -10.39 5.20
CA PHE A 53 2.91 -9.45 6.13
C PHE A 53 3.13 -8.06 5.60
N LEU A 54 2.06 -7.31 5.51
CA LEU A 54 2.11 -5.96 4.99
C LEU A 54 1.73 -4.98 6.09
N LYS A 55 2.54 -3.98 6.26
CA LYS A 55 2.28 -2.91 7.22
C LYS A 55 2.29 -1.59 6.48
N VAL A 56 1.19 -0.85 6.56
CA VAL A 56 1.12 0.47 5.94
C VAL A 56 1.77 1.46 6.89
N ASP A 57 2.81 2.12 6.41
CA ASP A 57 3.54 3.08 7.23
C ASP A 57 3.00 4.48 7.11
N GLU A 58 2.61 4.87 5.90
CA GLU A 58 2.15 6.22 5.68
C GLU A 58 1.29 6.27 4.42
N VAL A 59 0.23 7.06 4.47
CA VAL A 59 -0.59 7.34 3.30
C VAL A 59 -0.59 8.84 3.10
N LYS A 60 -0.17 9.27 1.93
CA LYS A 60 -0.08 10.68 1.63
C LYS A 60 -0.94 10.99 0.43
N LYS A 61 -1.80 11.97 0.57
CA LYS A 61 -2.61 12.43 -0.55
C LYS A 61 -1.74 13.22 -1.50
N ILE A 62 -1.68 12.76 -2.73
CA ILE A 62 -0.98 13.48 -3.77
C ILE A 62 -2.00 14.39 -4.41
N TRP A 63 -1.63 15.64 -4.55
CA TRP A 63 -2.55 16.61 -5.10
C TRP A 63 -2.94 16.20 -6.51
N ASN A 64 -4.21 16.18 -6.77
CA ASN A 64 -4.65 15.89 -8.11
C ASN A 64 -5.18 17.17 -8.75
N TYR A 65 -5.51 17.08 -9.96
CA TYR A 65 -5.88 18.22 -10.79
C TYR A 65 -7.25 18.81 -10.51
#